data_94a71e0d98847c1a6df6ede208c32aef
#
_entry.id   94a71e0d98847c1a6df6ede208c32aef
#
_cell.length_a   1.000
_cell.length_b   1.000
_cell.length_c   1.000
_cell.angle_alpha   90.00
_cell.angle_beta   90.00
_cell.angle_gamma   90.00
#
_symmetry.space_group_name_H-M   'P 1'
#
loop_
_entity.id
_entity.type
_entity.pdbx_description
1 polymer ?
#
loop_
_entity_poly.entity_id
_entity_poly.type
_entity_poly.pdbx_seq_one_letter_code
_entity_poly.pdbx_strand_id
1 'polypeptide(L)'
;IEPTIETIPTDGYNGAHRYRVKLCNGFNKETQTADYVDKTVTLQFVHKNEDGTIIPGLQSEQLALILLDRVKKLNEKFPHPTNEKQVAGLQMFLDACKERVQERIDRGVMGELKQ
;
A
#
# COMPACT_ATOMS: atom_id res chain seq x y z
N ILE A 1 -10.53 5.30 8.90
CA ILE A 1 -9.36 5.51 8.06
C ILE A 1 -9.10 7.02 7.90
N GLU A 2 -7.95 7.38 7.44
CA GLU A 2 -7.51 8.76 7.35
C GLU A 2 -8.38 9.56 6.34
N PRO A 3 -8.72 10.86 6.61
CA PRO A 3 -9.69 11.61 5.78
C PRO A 3 -9.37 11.78 4.30
N THR A 4 -8.10 11.71 3.91
CA THR A 4 -7.69 11.83 2.50
C THR A 4 -7.82 10.54 1.72
N ILE A 5 -8.19 9.46 2.39
CA ILE A 5 -8.32 8.13 1.81
C ILE A 5 -9.73 7.61 2.06
N GLU A 6 -10.41 7.20 0.99
CA GLU A 6 -11.75 6.63 1.06
C GLU A 6 -11.69 5.16 0.67
N THR A 7 -12.32 4.30 1.47
CA THR A 7 -12.49 2.90 1.12
C THR A 7 -13.73 2.75 0.24
N ILE A 8 -13.65 1.89 -0.76
CA ILE A 8 -14.78 1.62 -1.67
C ILE A 8 -15.16 0.15 -1.48
N PRO A 9 -16.20 -0.15 -0.69
CA PRO A 9 -16.61 -1.53 -0.43
C PRO A 9 -17.33 -2.10 -1.64
N THR A 10 -16.62 -2.89 -2.43
CA THR A 10 -17.16 -3.55 -3.62
C THR A 10 -17.31 -5.06 -3.46
N ASP A 11 -16.92 -5.59 -2.30
CA ASP A 11 -16.89 -7.02 -2.03
C ASP A 11 -17.11 -7.31 -0.54
N GLY A 12 -16.95 -8.56 -0.14
CA GLY A 12 -17.16 -9.01 1.23
C GLY A 12 -16.00 -8.73 2.18
N TYR A 13 -15.00 -7.92 1.79
CA TYR A 13 -13.78 -7.64 2.58
C TYR A 13 -13.79 -6.26 3.23
N ASN A 14 -14.96 -5.65 3.38
CA ASN A 14 -15.14 -4.34 4.04
C ASN A 14 -14.30 -3.21 3.45
N GLY A 15 -14.11 -3.23 2.13
CA GLY A 15 -13.37 -2.18 1.44
C GLY A 15 -11.86 -2.36 1.47
N ALA A 16 -11.37 -3.56 1.81
CA ALA A 16 -9.93 -3.82 1.91
C ALA A 16 -9.19 -3.85 0.57
N HIS A 17 -9.90 -3.82 -0.56
CA HIS A 17 -9.29 -4.02 -1.87
C HIS A 17 -9.37 -2.82 -2.80
N ARG A 18 -10.14 -1.79 -2.47
CA ARG A 18 -10.27 -0.64 -3.34
C ARG A 18 -10.31 0.66 -2.54
N TYR A 19 -9.44 1.60 -2.95
CA TYR A 19 -9.27 2.87 -2.26
C TYR A 19 -9.24 4.02 -3.24
N ARG A 20 -9.80 5.16 -2.83
CA ARG A 20 -9.67 6.42 -3.55
C ARG A 20 -8.83 7.36 -2.71
N VAL A 21 -7.78 7.91 -3.31
CA VAL A 21 -6.79 8.74 -2.61
C VAL A 21 -6.80 10.14 -3.20
N LYS A 22 -6.99 11.16 -2.35
CA LYS A 22 -6.89 12.56 -2.77
C LYS A 22 -5.45 12.91 -3.10
N LEU A 23 -5.27 13.70 -4.15
CA LEU A 23 -3.94 14.12 -4.56
C LEU A 23 -3.51 15.36 -3.78
N CYS A 24 -2.30 15.31 -3.22
CA CYS A 24 -1.69 16.43 -2.53
C CYS A 24 -1.11 17.42 -3.55
N ASN A 25 -1.33 18.72 -3.30
CA ASN A 25 -0.83 19.82 -4.16
C ASN A 25 0.15 20.71 -3.41
N GLY A 26 0.88 20.16 -2.46
CA GLY A 26 1.89 20.89 -1.73
C GLY A 26 1.55 21.12 -0.27
N PHE A 27 2.26 22.05 0.34
CA PHE A 27 2.18 22.29 1.78
C PHE A 27 1.86 23.77 2.03
N ASN A 28 0.85 24.02 2.87
CA ASN A 28 0.49 25.35 3.28
C ASN A 28 1.28 25.74 4.53
N LYS A 29 2.18 26.72 4.40
CA LYS A 29 3.05 27.13 5.52
C LYS A 29 2.30 27.84 6.62
N GLU A 30 1.20 28.51 6.30
CA GLU A 30 0.41 29.25 7.31
C GLU A 30 -0.34 28.31 8.21
N THR A 31 -0.97 27.27 7.66
CA THR A 31 -1.74 26.30 8.43
C THR A 31 -0.91 25.11 8.91
N GLN A 32 0.32 24.97 8.42
CA GLN A 32 1.21 23.84 8.70
C GLN A 32 0.60 22.50 8.27
N THR A 33 -0.19 22.51 7.18
CA THR A 33 -0.88 21.33 6.67
C THR A 33 -0.66 21.17 5.16
N ALA A 34 -0.82 19.95 4.67
CA ALA A 34 -0.82 19.69 3.24
C ALA A 34 -2.10 20.20 2.58
N ASP A 35 -1.98 20.71 1.37
CA ASP A 35 -3.11 21.10 0.54
C ASP A 35 -3.46 19.96 -0.41
N TYR A 36 -4.74 19.77 -0.66
CA TYR A 36 -5.24 18.72 -1.55
C TYR A 36 -6.08 19.33 -2.66
N VAL A 37 -5.99 18.74 -3.85
CA VAL A 37 -6.83 19.13 -4.97
C VAL A 37 -8.06 18.21 -5.04
N ASP A 38 -9.08 18.65 -5.77
CA ASP A 38 -10.31 17.90 -5.94
C ASP A 38 -10.16 16.84 -7.06
N LYS A 39 -9.08 16.09 -6.99
CA LYS A 39 -8.77 14.98 -7.88
C LYS A 39 -8.29 13.80 -7.05
N THR A 40 -8.57 12.61 -7.53
CA THR A 40 -8.21 11.37 -6.81
C THR A 40 -7.53 10.37 -7.75
N VAL A 41 -6.80 9.45 -7.13
CA VAL A 41 -6.32 8.23 -7.76
C VAL A 41 -7.03 7.06 -7.11
N THR A 42 -7.49 6.10 -7.91
CA THR A 42 -8.09 4.88 -7.40
C THR A 42 -7.07 3.76 -7.43
N LEU A 43 -6.88 3.11 -6.29
CA LEU A 43 -6.03 1.94 -6.16
C LEU A 43 -6.91 0.69 -6.03
N GLN A 44 -6.65 -0.29 -6.87
CA GLN A 44 -7.33 -1.58 -6.84
C GLN A 44 -6.30 -2.64 -6.50
N PHE A 45 -6.52 -3.37 -5.40
CA PHE A 45 -5.68 -4.51 -5.04
C PHE A 45 -6.22 -5.79 -5.65
N VAL A 46 -5.32 -6.69 -6.04
CA VAL A 46 -5.69 -8.00 -6.52
C VAL A 46 -6.39 -8.79 -5.42
N HIS A 47 -7.46 -9.46 -5.76
CA HIS A 47 -8.14 -10.34 -4.82
C HIS A 47 -8.91 -11.43 -5.53
N LYS A 48 -9.27 -12.47 -4.80
CA LYS A 48 -10.01 -13.61 -5.31
C LYS A 48 -11.40 -13.61 -4.67
N ASN A 49 -12.42 -13.62 -5.51
CA ASN A 49 -13.80 -13.72 -5.05
C ASN A 49 -14.12 -15.14 -4.61
N GLU A 50 -15.23 -15.31 -3.88
CA GLU A 50 -15.66 -16.61 -3.37
C GLU A 50 -15.90 -17.63 -4.49
N ASP A 51 -16.34 -17.16 -5.65
CA ASP A 51 -16.56 -17.99 -6.83
C ASP A 51 -15.28 -18.41 -7.56
N GLY A 52 -14.12 -17.99 -7.05
CA GLY A 52 -12.83 -18.28 -7.64
C GLY A 52 -12.35 -17.29 -8.69
N THR A 53 -13.18 -16.30 -9.05
CA THR A 53 -12.80 -15.26 -10.01
C THR A 53 -11.72 -14.37 -9.42
N ILE A 54 -10.67 -14.10 -10.20
CA ILE A 54 -9.59 -13.20 -9.79
C ILE A 54 -9.86 -11.81 -10.36
N ILE A 55 -9.87 -10.81 -9.49
CA ILE A 55 -9.93 -9.41 -9.88
C ILE A 55 -8.49 -8.90 -9.93
N PRO A 56 -7.99 -8.52 -11.11
CA PRO A 56 -6.61 -8.03 -11.25
C PRO A 56 -6.40 -6.73 -10.47
N GLY A 57 -5.22 -6.56 -9.94
CA GLY A 57 -4.87 -5.35 -9.22
C GLY A 57 -3.45 -5.38 -8.69
N LEU A 58 -3.15 -4.43 -7.83
CA LEU A 58 -1.84 -4.31 -7.19
C LEU A 58 -1.67 -5.34 -6.08
N GLN A 59 -0.43 -5.71 -5.83
CA GLN A 59 -0.05 -6.41 -4.60
C GLN A 59 0.49 -5.38 -3.61
N SER A 60 0.28 -5.62 -2.33
CA SER A 60 0.81 -4.73 -1.27
C SER A 60 2.32 -4.58 -1.39
N GLU A 61 3.02 -5.66 -1.71
CA GLU A 61 4.48 -5.66 -1.89
C GLU A 61 4.93 -4.69 -2.99
N GLN A 62 4.15 -4.56 -4.07
CA GLN A 62 4.49 -3.64 -5.15
C GLN A 62 4.47 -2.18 -4.68
N LEU A 63 3.48 -1.80 -3.88
CA LEU A 63 3.45 -0.46 -3.31
C LEU A 63 4.61 -0.22 -2.35
N ALA A 64 4.93 -1.20 -1.52
CA ALA A 64 6.06 -1.09 -0.60
C ALA A 64 7.38 -0.97 -1.36
N LEU A 65 7.56 -1.71 -2.46
CA LEU A 65 8.75 -1.62 -3.29
C LEU A 65 8.87 -0.25 -3.96
N ILE A 66 7.77 0.32 -4.43
CA ILE A 66 7.75 1.68 -5.00
C ILE A 66 8.16 2.69 -3.93
N LEU A 67 7.59 2.59 -2.73
CA LEU A 67 7.93 3.49 -1.63
C LEU A 67 9.41 3.34 -1.23
N LEU A 68 9.90 2.11 -1.16
CA LEU A 68 11.31 1.86 -0.81
C LEU A 68 12.25 2.49 -1.84
N ASP A 69 11.99 2.29 -3.12
CA ASP A 69 12.77 2.90 -4.20
C ASP A 69 12.76 4.43 -4.09
N ARG A 70 11.56 5.01 -3.89
CA ARG A 70 11.37 6.44 -3.77
C ARG A 70 12.14 7.02 -2.58
N VAL A 71 12.02 6.40 -1.40
CA VAL A 71 12.71 6.88 -0.19
C VAL A 71 14.22 6.80 -0.35
N LYS A 72 14.75 5.71 -0.93
CA LYS A 72 16.19 5.59 -1.18
C LYS A 72 16.70 6.69 -2.11
N LYS A 73 16.00 6.97 -3.19
CA LYS A 73 16.38 8.02 -4.14
C LYS A 73 16.33 9.41 -3.50
N LEU A 74 15.29 9.69 -2.73
CA LEU A 74 15.18 10.96 -2.02
C LEU A 74 16.25 11.12 -0.94
N ASN A 75 16.62 10.01 -0.28
CA ASN A 75 17.68 10.03 0.72
C ASN A 75 19.06 10.34 0.11
N GLU A 76 19.31 9.91 -1.12
CA GLU A 76 20.54 10.27 -1.84
C GLU A 76 20.63 11.77 -2.05
N LYS A 77 19.52 12.41 -2.36
CA LYS A 77 19.47 13.86 -2.62
C LYS A 77 19.35 14.70 -1.35
N PHE A 78 18.58 14.24 -0.39
CA PHE A 78 18.29 14.93 0.87
C PHE A 78 18.48 13.99 2.05
N PRO A 79 19.74 13.64 2.41
CA PRO A 79 20.00 12.68 3.48
C PRO A 79 19.41 13.12 4.83
N HIS A 80 18.76 12.19 5.52
CA HIS A 80 18.24 12.42 6.85
C HIS A 80 18.08 11.10 7.59
N PRO A 81 18.37 11.06 8.92
CA PRO A 81 18.23 9.80 9.69
C PRO A 81 16.84 9.18 9.64
N THR A 82 15.78 9.98 9.54
CA THR A 82 14.40 9.46 9.45
C THR A 82 14.15 8.71 8.15
N ASN A 83 14.89 9.02 7.09
CA ASN A 83 14.78 8.27 5.82
C ASN A 83 15.26 6.84 5.99
N GLU A 84 16.31 6.64 6.79
CA GLU A 84 16.81 5.30 7.09
C GLU A 84 15.81 4.48 7.88
N LYS A 85 15.07 5.11 8.79
CA LYS A 85 13.98 4.46 9.52
C LYS A 85 12.85 4.04 8.59
N GLN A 86 12.52 4.89 7.61
CA GLN A 86 11.50 4.56 6.61
C GLN A 86 11.93 3.34 5.77
N VAL A 87 13.18 3.31 5.35
CA VAL A 87 13.75 2.17 4.61
C VAL A 87 13.66 0.90 5.44
N ALA A 88 14.08 0.96 6.71
CA ALA A 88 14.04 -0.20 7.61
C ALA A 88 12.61 -0.71 7.82
N GLY A 89 11.65 0.19 7.99
CA GLY A 89 10.25 -0.18 8.16
C GLY A 89 9.65 -0.85 6.92
N LEU A 90 9.95 -0.30 5.74
CA LEU A 90 9.48 -0.89 4.49
C LEU A 90 10.13 -2.24 4.23
N GLN A 91 11.42 -2.40 4.55
CA GLN A 91 12.10 -3.67 4.42
C GLN A 91 11.51 -4.72 5.36
N MET A 92 11.19 -4.33 6.59
CA MET A 92 10.53 -5.22 7.55
C MET A 92 9.17 -5.70 7.03
N PHE A 93 8.39 -4.81 6.45
CA PHE A 93 7.12 -5.16 5.83
C PHE A 93 7.32 -6.20 4.70
N LEU A 94 8.28 -5.93 3.81
CA LEU A 94 8.58 -6.83 2.69
C LEU A 94 9.04 -8.21 3.16
N ASP A 95 9.86 -8.25 4.20
CA ASP A 95 10.34 -9.51 4.78
C ASP A 95 9.17 -10.31 5.38
N ALA A 96 8.25 -9.63 6.07
CA ALA A 96 7.05 -10.26 6.61
C ALA A 96 6.16 -10.81 5.50
N CYS A 97 6.03 -10.12 4.38
CA CYS A 97 5.29 -10.61 3.22
C CYS A 97 5.88 -11.92 2.68
N LYS A 98 7.22 -11.98 2.58
CA LYS A 98 7.91 -13.20 2.14
C LYS A 98 7.68 -14.36 3.10
N GLU A 99 7.74 -14.10 4.40
CA GLU A 99 7.48 -15.11 5.43
C GLU A 99 6.05 -15.64 5.32
N ARG A 100 5.08 -14.76 5.09
CA ARG A 100 3.68 -15.15 4.92
C ARG A 100 3.47 -16.04 3.69
N VAL A 101 4.11 -15.69 2.57
CA VAL A 101 4.04 -16.49 1.34
C VAL A 101 4.65 -17.86 1.58
N GLN A 102 5.81 -17.93 2.22
CA GLN A 102 6.46 -19.20 2.49
C GLN A 102 5.64 -20.07 3.44
N GLU A 103 5.05 -19.49 4.47
CA GLU A 103 4.19 -20.20 5.40
C GLU A 103 2.97 -20.83 4.68
N ARG A 104 2.37 -20.07 3.76
CA ARG A 104 1.22 -20.57 3.00
C ARG A 104 1.62 -21.65 2.00
N ILE A 105 2.79 -21.53 1.38
CA ILE A 105 3.34 -22.58 0.52
C ILE A 105 3.56 -23.86 1.35
N ASP A 106 4.15 -23.73 2.52
CA ASP A 106 4.44 -24.88 3.40
C ASP A 106 3.16 -25.60 3.86
N ARG A 107 2.05 -24.84 4.04
CA ARG A 107 0.76 -25.41 4.36
C ARG A 107 -0.04 -25.90 3.16
N GLY A 108 0.44 -25.65 1.94
CA GLY A 108 -0.26 -26.05 0.73
C GLY A 108 -1.52 -25.25 0.42
N VAL A 109 -1.64 -24.01 0.94
CA VAL A 109 -2.84 -23.18 0.77
C VAL A 109 -2.59 -21.92 -0.07
N MET A 110 -1.43 -21.82 -0.69
CA MET A 110 -1.11 -20.67 -1.53
C MET A 110 -2.09 -20.55 -2.70
N GLY A 111 -2.66 -19.35 -2.89
CA GLY A 111 -3.67 -19.10 -3.92
C GLY A 111 -5.09 -19.46 -3.50
N GLU A 112 -5.30 -19.98 -2.30
CA GLU A 112 -6.62 -20.28 -1.77
C GLU A 112 -7.12 -19.18 -0.83
N LEU A 113 -8.45 -19.13 -0.60
CA LEU A 113 -9.08 -18.18 0.31
C LEU A 113 -9.01 -18.63 1.77
N LYS A 114 -7.88 -19.18 2.18
CA LYS A 114 -7.64 -19.68 3.53
C LYS A 114 -6.53 -18.91 4.22
N GLN A 115 -6.64 -18.82 5.55
CA GLN A 115 -5.61 -18.26 6.37
C GLN A 115 -4.43 -19.24 6.47
#